data_7a3f84a9aa7eb875299f5020178ecee3
#
_entry.id   7a3f84a9aa7eb875299f5020178ecee3
#
_cell.length_a   1.000
_cell.length_b   1.000
_cell.length_c   1.000
_cell.angle_alpha   90.00
_cell.angle_beta   90.00
_cell.angle_gamma   90.00
#
_symmetry.space_group_name_H-M   'P 1'
#
loop_
_entity.id
_entity.type
_entity.pdbx_description
1 polymer ?
#
loop_
_entity_poly.entity_id
_entity_poly.type
_entity_poly.pdbx_seq_one_letter_code
_entity_poly.pdbx_strand_id
1 'polypeptide(L)'
;MQIKLAGFGILSLFLIMLVPVYAEVTEFSIGKNFYTIDEEIVFVGNTSEERERISIIVVNPNGKENLVPGAVSNMQGIFETFPKKIDNIFSIIGTYELTAFTDQKDNGIKIILEFDGNKIFKPTKSILQLNSIQDK
;
A
#
# COMPACT_ATOMS: atom_id res chain seq x y z
N MET A 1 27.85 41.02 21.49
CA MET A 1 28.14 40.28 20.26
C MET A 1 27.94 38.76 20.40
N GLN A 2 28.44 38.16 21.48
CA GLN A 2 28.31 36.71 21.70
C GLN A 2 26.85 36.26 21.86
N ILE A 3 26.01 37.12 22.43
CA ILE A 3 24.58 36.82 22.64
C ILE A 3 23.83 36.70 21.29
N LYS A 4 24.21 37.53 20.31
CA LYS A 4 23.58 37.48 18.97
C LYS A 4 23.94 36.21 18.20
N LEU A 5 25.17 35.72 18.36
CA LEU A 5 25.60 34.46 17.71
C LEU A 5 24.90 33.25 18.32
N ALA A 6 24.74 33.22 19.65
CA ALA A 6 24.01 32.13 20.31
C ALA A 6 22.54 32.09 19.91
N GLY A 7 21.88 33.26 19.81
CA GLY A 7 20.49 33.34 19.38
C GLY A 7 20.29 32.87 17.93
N PHE A 8 21.22 33.19 17.04
CA PHE A 8 21.18 32.77 15.65
C PHE A 8 21.35 31.25 15.52
N GLY A 9 22.25 30.64 16.31
CA GLY A 9 22.45 29.20 16.31
C GLY A 9 21.21 28.43 16.78
N ILE A 10 20.53 28.92 17.81
CA ILE A 10 19.30 28.32 18.33
C ILE A 10 18.20 28.41 17.29
N LEU A 11 18.05 29.54 16.59
CA LEU A 11 17.03 29.67 15.54
C LEU A 11 17.29 28.72 14.36
N SER A 12 18.55 28.57 13.96
CA SER A 12 18.94 27.67 12.91
C SER A 12 18.61 26.19 13.26
N LEU A 13 18.88 25.79 14.50
CA LEU A 13 18.55 24.45 14.99
C LEU A 13 17.06 24.21 15.01
N PHE A 14 16.27 25.20 15.40
CA PHE A 14 14.83 25.13 15.44
C PHE A 14 14.22 24.94 14.02
N LEU A 15 14.78 25.60 13.01
CA LEU A 15 14.36 25.46 11.63
C LEU A 15 14.57 24.04 11.09
N ILE A 16 15.65 23.38 11.50
CA ILE A 16 15.91 21.97 11.09
C ILE A 16 14.84 21.03 11.65
N MET A 17 14.29 21.34 12.84
CA MET A 17 13.25 20.53 13.47
C MET A 17 11.87 20.70 12.83
N LEU A 18 11.70 21.63 11.92
CA LEU A 18 10.43 21.89 11.23
C LEU A 18 10.27 21.12 9.91
N VAL A 19 11.12 20.14 9.65
CA VAL A 19 10.97 19.27 8.46
C VAL A 19 9.63 18.53 8.57
N PRO A 20 8.74 18.66 7.57
CA PRO A 20 7.45 18.01 7.63
C PRO A 20 7.61 16.48 7.58
N VAL A 21 6.82 15.80 8.42
CA VAL A 21 6.73 14.33 8.41
C VAL A 21 5.55 13.96 7.53
N TYR A 22 5.80 13.17 6.50
CA TYR A 22 4.75 12.68 5.62
C TYR A 22 4.25 11.33 6.11
N ALA A 23 2.93 11.16 6.10
CA ALA A 23 2.33 9.88 6.41
C ALA A 23 2.62 8.88 5.29
N GLU A 24 2.88 7.63 5.66
CA GLU A 24 3.18 6.56 4.73
C GLU A 24 2.40 5.32 5.12
N VAL A 25 2.07 4.49 4.13
CA VAL A 25 1.60 3.13 4.38
C VAL A 25 2.83 2.31 4.80
N THR A 26 2.73 1.65 5.93
CA THR A 26 3.82 0.83 6.48
C THR A 26 3.57 -0.66 6.31
N GLU A 27 2.30 -1.08 6.19
CA GLU A 27 1.91 -2.46 5.93
C GLU A 27 0.71 -2.47 5.02
N PHE A 28 0.64 -3.47 4.12
CA PHE A 28 -0.46 -3.66 3.20
C PHE A 28 -0.62 -5.13 2.87
N SER A 29 -1.85 -5.64 2.98
CA SER A 29 -2.14 -7.05 2.74
C SER A 29 -3.62 -7.23 2.42
N ILE A 30 -4.00 -8.47 2.16
CA ILE A 30 -5.41 -8.87 2.10
C ILE A 30 -5.81 -9.47 3.46
N GLY A 31 -7.09 -9.43 3.78
CA GLY A 31 -7.58 -9.81 5.11
C GLY A 31 -7.50 -11.29 5.43
N LYS A 32 -7.38 -12.15 4.40
CA LYS A 32 -7.24 -13.61 4.55
C LYS A 32 -6.10 -14.09 3.66
N ASN A 33 -5.74 -15.37 3.79
CA ASN A 33 -4.71 -15.97 2.93
C ASN A 33 -5.15 -16.04 1.47
N PHE A 34 -6.44 -16.24 1.23
CA PHE A 34 -7.02 -16.25 -0.10
C PHE A 34 -8.50 -15.91 -0.02
N TYR A 35 -9.07 -15.51 -1.17
CA TYR A 35 -10.50 -15.26 -1.33
C TYR A 35 -10.97 -16.02 -2.56
N THR A 36 -12.14 -16.69 -2.45
CA THR A 36 -12.78 -17.32 -3.60
C THR A 36 -13.60 -16.29 -4.38
N ILE A 37 -13.94 -16.62 -5.64
CA ILE A 37 -14.65 -15.69 -6.52
C ILE A 37 -16.02 -15.26 -5.97
N ASP A 38 -16.62 -16.07 -5.11
CA ASP A 38 -17.92 -15.77 -4.51
C ASP A 38 -17.83 -14.91 -3.26
N GLU A 39 -16.63 -14.68 -2.77
CA GLU A 39 -16.40 -13.87 -1.56
C GLU A 39 -16.16 -12.42 -1.91
N GLU A 40 -16.20 -11.57 -0.88
CA GLU A 40 -15.82 -10.17 -0.98
C GLU A 40 -14.44 -10.00 -0.36
N ILE A 41 -13.56 -9.30 -1.07
CA ILE A 41 -12.18 -9.08 -0.62
C ILE A 41 -12.09 -7.81 0.23
N VAL A 42 -11.26 -7.87 1.26
CA VAL A 42 -10.94 -6.76 2.15
C VAL A 42 -9.43 -6.55 2.11
N PHE A 43 -9.01 -5.30 1.96
CA PHE A 43 -7.61 -4.92 2.05
C PHE A 43 -7.36 -4.29 3.41
N VAL A 44 -6.24 -4.63 4.01
CA VAL A 44 -5.89 -4.19 5.37
C VAL A 44 -4.45 -3.68 5.40
N GLY A 45 -4.15 -2.87 6.39
CA GLY A 45 -2.79 -2.38 6.56
C GLY A 45 -2.65 -1.36 7.67
N ASN A 46 -1.48 -0.73 7.68
CA ASN A 46 -1.14 0.29 8.67
C ASN A 46 -0.53 1.50 7.98
N THR A 47 -0.71 2.64 8.63
CA THR A 47 -0.05 3.90 8.24
C THR A 47 0.80 4.38 9.39
N SER A 48 1.81 5.22 9.08
CA SER A 48 2.68 5.81 10.10
C SER A 48 1.96 6.87 10.94
N GLU A 49 0.89 7.45 10.43
CA GLU A 49 0.09 8.47 11.09
C GLU A 49 -1.37 8.04 11.19
N GLU A 50 -2.09 8.61 12.15
CA GLU A 50 -3.52 8.33 12.32
C GLU A 50 -4.37 9.08 11.28
N ARG A 51 -5.55 8.55 10.99
CA ARG A 51 -6.58 9.21 10.17
C ARG A 51 -6.11 9.64 8.79
N GLU A 52 -5.25 8.85 8.19
CA GLU A 52 -4.77 9.09 6.83
C GLU A 52 -5.64 8.41 5.79
N ARG A 53 -5.82 9.08 4.67
CA ARG A 53 -6.55 8.51 3.53
C ARG A 53 -5.59 7.67 2.70
N ILE A 54 -5.98 6.43 2.46
CA ILE A 54 -5.21 5.47 1.66
C ILE A 54 -5.88 5.30 0.31
N SER A 55 -5.09 5.37 -0.75
CA SER A 55 -5.50 5.04 -2.12
C SER A 55 -4.86 3.72 -2.52
N ILE A 56 -5.56 2.93 -3.33
CA ILE A 56 -5.06 1.65 -3.83
C ILE A 56 -5.15 1.66 -5.34
N ILE A 57 -4.01 1.42 -6.00
CA ILE A 57 -3.95 1.25 -7.46
C ILE A 57 -3.72 -0.22 -7.76
N VAL A 58 -4.50 -0.75 -8.68
CA VAL A 58 -4.41 -2.14 -9.14
C VAL A 58 -3.95 -2.13 -10.58
N VAL A 59 -2.86 -2.83 -10.87
CA VAL A 59 -2.38 -3.06 -12.24
C VAL A 59 -2.73 -4.49 -12.60
N ASN A 60 -3.54 -4.68 -13.64
CA ASN A 60 -3.97 -6.00 -14.07
C ASN A 60 -2.90 -6.72 -14.91
N PRO A 61 -3.09 -7.99 -15.27
CA PRO A 61 -2.09 -8.72 -16.07
C PRO A 61 -1.77 -8.10 -17.43
N ASN A 62 -2.66 -7.26 -17.96
CA ASN A 62 -2.43 -6.55 -19.23
C ASN A 62 -1.72 -5.20 -19.03
N GLY A 63 -1.36 -4.85 -17.80
CA GLY A 63 -0.71 -3.59 -17.49
C GLY A 63 -1.64 -2.40 -17.32
N LYS A 64 -2.94 -2.62 -17.32
CA LYS A 64 -3.93 -1.55 -17.14
C LYS A 64 -4.07 -1.21 -15.67
N GLU A 65 -4.03 0.09 -15.35
CA GLU A 65 -4.21 0.58 -13.99
C GLU A 65 -5.65 0.95 -13.72
N ASN A 66 -6.14 0.57 -12.53
CA ASN A 66 -7.43 0.99 -12.02
C ASN A 66 -7.27 1.45 -10.57
N LEU A 67 -8.02 2.48 -10.21
CA LEU A 67 -8.07 2.95 -8.83
C LEU A 67 -9.19 2.21 -8.11
N VAL A 68 -8.85 1.62 -6.96
CA VAL A 68 -9.82 0.96 -6.08
C VAL A 68 -10.07 1.90 -4.91
N PRO A 69 -11.33 2.12 -4.51
CA PRO A 69 -11.60 2.92 -3.31
C PRO A 69 -10.84 2.34 -2.12
N GLY A 70 -10.09 3.22 -1.46
CA GLY A 70 -9.27 2.82 -0.32
C GLY A 70 -10.00 2.94 1.00
N ALA A 71 -9.32 3.47 2.00
CA ALA A 71 -9.85 3.58 3.36
C ALA A 71 -9.25 4.79 4.04
N VAL A 72 -9.69 5.04 5.27
CA VAL A 72 -9.07 6.01 6.16
C VAL A 72 -8.57 5.24 7.37
N SER A 73 -7.31 5.44 7.77
CA SER A 73 -6.77 4.77 8.94
C SER A 73 -7.43 5.31 10.22
N ASN A 74 -7.48 4.47 11.25
CA ASN A 74 -8.04 4.87 12.55
C ASN A 74 -6.97 5.57 13.39
N MET A 75 -7.28 5.78 14.67
CA MET A 75 -6.37 6.47 15.59
C MET A 75 -5.09 5.68 15.89
N GLN A 76 -5.10 4.37 15.65
CA GLN A 76 -3.92 3.51 15.78
C GLN A 76 -3.16 3.35 14.46
N GLY A 77 -3.57 4.04 13.40
CA GLY A 77 -2.96 3.92 12.09
C GLY A 77 -3.35 2.65 11.33
N ILE A 78 -4.41 1.96 11.77
CA ILE A 78 -4.88 0.73 11.12
C ILE A 78 -5.96 1.09 10.10
N PHE A 79 -5.92 0.50 8.91
CA PHE A 79 -6.97 0.67 7.93
C PHE A 79 -7.52 -0.66 7.43
N GLU A 80 -8.78 -0.64 7.06
CA GLU A 80 -9.48 -1.77 6.46
C GLU A 80 -10.48 -1.21 5.45
N THR A 81 -10.44 -1.69 4.23
CA THR A 81 -11.37 -1.25 3.19
C THR A 81 -12.74 -1.89 3.40
N PHE A 82 -13.78 -1.26 2.86
CA PHE A 82 -15.07 -1.93 2.76
C PHE A 82 -14.94 -3.16 1.85
N PRO A 83 -15.71 -4.24 2.15
CA PRO A 83 -15.68 -5.43 1.30
C PRO A 83 -16.06 -5.13 -0.14
N LYS A 84 -15.35 -5.75 -1.08
CA LYS A 84 -15.57 -5.58 -2.51
C LYS A 84 -15.66 -6.93 -3.19
N LYS A 85 -16.57 -7.04 -4.14
CA LYS A 85 -16.71 -8.26 -4.92
C LYS A 85 -15.44 -8.52 -5.73
N ILE A 86 -15.01 -9.76 -5.77
CA ILE A 86 -13.79 -10.17 -6.48
C ILE A 86 -13.88 -9.80 -7.96
N ASP A 87 -15.01 -10.07 -8.62
CA ASP A 87 -15.19 -9.83 -10.04
C ASP A 87 -15.17 -8.34 -10.43
N ASN A 88 -15.36 -7.43 -9.46
CA ASN A 88 -15.25 -5.99 -9.73
C ASN A 88 -13.79 -5.54 -9.87
N ILE A 89 -12.84 -6.31 -9.34
CA ILE A 89 -11.43 -5.96 -9.35
C ILE A 89 -10.62 -6.91 -10.21
N PHE A 90 -10.91 -8.22 -10.12
CA PHE A 90 -10.14 -9.28 -10.73
C PHE A 90 -11.00 -10.02 -11.74
N SER A 91 -10.78 -9.78 -13.03
CA SER A 91 -11.54 -10.42 -14.11
C SER A 91 -10.65 -11.21 -15.06
N ILE A 92 -9.38 -10.86 -15.13
CA ILE A 92 -8.41 -11.50 -16.02
C ILE A 92 -7.53 -12.42 -15.19
N ILE A 93 -7.35 -13.67 -15.64
CA ILE A 93 -6.46 -14.62 -14.98
C ILE A 93 -5.02 -14.13 -15.12
N GLY A 94 -4.27 -14.15 -14.03
CA GLY A 94 -2.86 -13.76 -14.05
C GLY A 94 -2.43 -13.00 -12.81
N THR A 95 -1.33 -12.28 -12.94
CA THR A 95 -0.66 -11.57 -11.87
C THR A 95 -1.13 -10.13 -11.77
N TYR A 96 -1.49 -9.71 -10.58
CA TYR A 96 -1.91 -8.34 -10.28
C TYR A 96 -0.90 -7.68 -9.34
N GLU A 97 -0.61 -6.42 -9.60
CA GLU A 97 0.18 -5.60 -8.68
C GLU A 97 -0.73 -4.58 -8.02
N LEU A 98 -0.73 -4.53 -6.69
CA LEU A 98 -1.53 -3.57 -5.95
C LEU A 98 -0.61 -2.72 -5.10
N THR A 99 -0.81 -1.39 -5.15
CA THR A 99 -0.01 -0.46 -4.36
C THR A 99 -0.95 0.39 -3.50
N ALA A 100 -0.72 0.35 -2.20
CA ALA A 100 -1.42 1.21 -1.25
C ALA A 100 -0.51 2.37 -0.88
N PHE A 101 -1.03 3.59 -0.93
CA PHE A 101 -0.24 4.80 -0.66
C PHE A 101 -1.12 5.92 -0.10
N THR A 102 -0.48 6.89 0.53
CA THR A 102 -1.17 8.08 1.06
C THR A 102 -1.07 9.24 0.08
N ASP A 103 0.11 9.82 -0.09
CA ASP A 103 0.30 11.00 -0.94
C ASP A 103 0.90 10.67 -2.28
N GLN A 104 1.90 9.80 -2.32
CA GLN A 104 2.63 9.47 -3.53
C GLN A 104 2.75 7.96 -3.71
N LYS A 105 2.39 7.50 -4.90
CA LYS A 105 2.45 6.08 -5.27
C LYS A 105 3.84 5.49 -5.06
N ASP A 106 4.91 6.26 -5.33
CA ASP A 106 6.29 5.78 -5.24
C ASP A 106 6.69 5.44 -3.81
N ASN A 107 6.03 6.02 -2.81
CA ASN A 107 6.28 5.76 -1.39
C ASN A 107 5.32 4.73 -0.81
N GLY A 108 4.52 4.08 -1.64
CA GLY A 108 3.55 3.09 -1.20
C GLY A 108 4.14 1.70 -1.00
N ILE A 109 3.30 0.81 -0.50
CA ILE A 109 3.62 -0.61 -0.34
C ILE A 109 2.92 -1.38 -1.45
N LYS A 110 3.70 -2.17 -2.18
CA LYS A 110 3.21 -2.99 -3.28
C LYS A 110 3.09 -4.44 -2.83
N ILE A 111 1.98 -5.07 -3.19
CA ILE A 111 1.81 -6.52 -3.04
C ILE A 111 1.48 -7.12 -4.40
N ILE A 112 1.79 -8.40 -4.53
CA ILE A 112 1.50 -9.19 -5.72
C ILE A 112 0.41 -10.20 -5.35
N LEU A 113 -0.63 -10.27 -6.17
CA LEU A 113 -1.70 -11.27 -6.03
C LEU A 113 -1.85 -12.03 -7.33
N GLU A 114 -2.19 -13.31 -7.22
CA GLU A 114 -2.50 -14.16 -8.37
C GLU A 114 -3.99 -14.44 -8.40
N PHE A 115 -4.58 -14.37 -9.58
CA PHE A 115 -5.94 -14.80 -9.83
C PHE A 115 -5.93 -15.99 -10.80
N ASP A 116 -6.43 -17.14 -10.33
CA ASP A 116 -6.47 -18.36 -11.14
C ASP A 116 -7.83 -18.62 -11.81
N GLY A 117 -8.75 -17.67 -11.71
CA GLY A 117 -10.11 -17.77 -12.21
C GLY A 117 -11.11 -18.21 -11.15
N ASN A 118 -10.66 -18.79 -10.05
CA ASN A 118 -11.51 -19.27 -8.96
C ASN A 118 -11.19 -18.58 -7.64
N LYS A 119 -9.94 -18.17 -7.43
CA LYS A 119 -9.53 -17.55 -6.17
C LYS A 119 -8.42 -16.54 -6.41
N ILE A 120 -8.31 -15.61 -5.46
CA ILE A 120 -7.22 -14.62 -5.35
C ILE A 120 -6.35 -15.03 -4.17
N PHE A 121 -5.04 -15.03 -4.35
CA PHE A 121 -4.11 -15.44 -3.30
C PHE A 121 -2.76 -14.78 -3.50
N LYS A 122 -1.96 -14.75 -2.42
CA LYS A 122 -0.56 -14.34 -2.50
C LYS A 122 0.26 -15.51 -2.99
N PRO A 123 1.09 -15.33 -4.04
CA PRO A 123 1.99 -16.40 -4.46
C PRO A 123 3.03 -16.66 -3.37
N THR A 124 3.47 -17.91 -3.26
CA THR A 124 4.54 -18.28 -2.32
C THR A 124 5.87 -17.77 -2.83
N LYS A 125 6.83 -17.59 -1.91
CA LYS A 125 8.18 -17.16 -2.29
C LYS A 125 8.83 -18.13 -3.28
N SER A 126 8.57 -19.43 -3.17
CA SER A 126 9.12 -20.42 -4.07
C SER A 126 8.61 -20.25 -5.50
N ILE A 127 7.34 -19.90 -5.69
CA ILE A 127 6.76 -19.62 -7.01
C ILE A 127 7.40 -18.37 -7.60
N LEU A 128 7.57 -17.31 -6.81
CA LEU A 128 8.20 -16.07 -7.25
C LEU A 128 9.66 -16.29 -7.67
N GLN A 129 10.40 -17.12 -6.93
CA GLN A 129 11.77 -17.48 -7.26
C GLN A 129 11.86 -18.26 -8.57
N LEU A 130 10.94 -19.20 -8.80
CA LEU A 130 10.87 -19.94 -10.05
C LEU A 130 10.62 -19.03 -11.25
N ASN A 131 9.70 -18.08 -11.12
CA ASN A 131 9.41 -17.13 -12.16
C ASN A 131 10.63 -16.24 -12.46
N SER A 132 11.33 -15.83 -11.42
CA SER A 132 12.54 -15.02 -11.54
C SER A 132 13.67 -15.79 -12.28
N ILE A 133 13.82 -17.09 -12.03
CA ILE A 133 14.80 -17.95 -12.69
C ILE A 133 14.46 -18.15 -14.16
N GLN A 134 13.17 -18.33 -14.47
CA GLN A 134 12.72 -18.53 -15.85
C GLN A 134 12.87 -17.30 -16.73
N ASP A 135 12.85 -16.11 -16.14
CA ASP A 135 13.02 -14.85 -16.87
C ASP A 135 14.48 -14.56 -17.24
N LYS A 136 15.40 -15.39 -16.81
CA LYS A 136 16.81 -15.31 -17.14
C LYS A 136 17.17 -16.27 -18.25
#